data_aa3f520a31b02ade12d4efa3662e00d4
#
_entry.id   aa3f520a31b02ade12d4efa3662e00d4
#
_cell.length_a   1.000
_cell.length_b   1.000
_cell.length_c   1.000
_cell.angle_alpha   90.00
_cell.angle_beta   90.00
_cell.angle_gamma   90.00
#
_symmetry.space_group_name_H-M   'P 1'
#
loop_
_entity.id
_entity.type
_entity.pdbx_description
1 polymer ?
#
loop_
_entity_poly.entity_id
_entity_poly.type
_entity_poly.pdbx_seq_one_letter_code
_entity_poly.pdbx_strand_id
1 'polypeptide(L)'
;PFRGKVTPPMAPGELLVMSGRVWSHTTKKPLANAVLDIWQADHKGEYDFQNHQRPNKRAALPEARQFSGGTQPARASFKNRIRLLTDELGYYEYETIKPAAYGVGNSTRPSHIHYMAQANDHQRLITQCYFKGDPHIAKDPWASRSPLIVPLKKTRCDHGEYWAGRFDVV
;
A
#
# COMPACT_ATOMS: atom_id res chain seq x y z
N PRO A 1 -0.15 -11.40 11.01
CA PRO A 1 -1.53 -10.98 11.23
C PRO A 1 -2.15 -10.48 9.93
N PHE A 2 -3.44 -10.71 9.74
CA PHE A 2 -4.19 -10.24 8.57
C PHE A 2 -4.78 -8.82 8.77
N ARG A 3 -4.63 -8.25 9.96
CA ARG A 3 -5.02 -6.88 10.32
C ARG A 3 -3.85 -6.08 10.84
N GLY A 4 -3.86 -4.77 10.56
CA GLY A 4 -2.83 -3.89 11.07
C GLY A 4 -3.07 -2.41 10.81
N LYS A 5 -2.08 -1.61 11.13
CA LYS A 5 -2.09 -0.15 10.95
C LYS A 5 -0.84 0.27 10.19
N VAL A 6 -1.04 0.94 9.06
CA VAL A 6 0.05 1.35 8.15
C VAL A 6 0.75 2.61 8.65
N THR A 7 -0.03 3.59 9.13
CA THR A 7 0.50 4.88 9.61
C THR A 7 0.81 4.83 11.10
N PRO A 8 1.74 5.67 11.59
CA PRO A 8 1.94 5.87 13.02
C PRO A 8 0.64 6.28 13.74
N PRO A 9 0.52 6.02 15.05
CA PRO A 9 -0.56 6.56 15.84
C PRO A 9 -0.66 8.08 15.68
N MET A 10 -1.89 8.62 15.62
CA MET A 10 -2.15 10.05 15.47
C MET A 10 -1.54 10.69 14.22
N ALA A 11 -1.26 9.91 13.17
CA ALA A 11 -0.84 10.47 11.89
C ALA A 11 -1.89 11.46 11.38
N PRO A 12 -1.49 12.68 10.96
CA PRO A 12 -2.43 13.65 10.42
C PRO A 12 -3.00 13.18 9.08
N GLY A 13 -4.27 13.52 8.81
CA GLY A 13 -4.97 13.16 7.58
C GLY A 13 -6.34 12.54 7.84
N GLU A 14 -7.05 12.24 6.76
CA GLU A 14 -8.36 11.59 6.84
C GLU A 14 -8.19 10.08 7.09
N LEU A 15 -8.82 9.57 8.15
CA LEU A 15 -8.75 8.16 8.49
C LEU A 15 -9.36 7.31 7.37
N LEU A 16 -8.65 6.27 6.97
CA LEU A 16 -9.03 5.33 5.92
C LEU A 16 -8.87 3.89 6.43
N VAL A 17 -9.90 3.09 6.26
CA VAL A 17 -9.85 1.64 6.47
C VAL A 17 -9.98 0.95 5.12
N MET A 18 -8.98 0.14 4.80
CA MET A 18 -8.96 -0.67 3.59
C MET A 18 -9.06 -2.14 3.92
N SER A 19 -9.87 -2.85 3.15
CA SER A 19 -9.98 -4.30 3.26
C SER A 19 -10.00 -4.94 1.88
N GLY A 20 -9.81 -6.25 1.82
CA GLY A 20 -9.90 -6.99 0.56
C GLY A 20 -9.51 -8.45 0.72
N ARG A 21 -9.39 -9.13 -0.41
CA ARG A 21 -8.88 -10.48 -0.49
C ARG A 21 -7.81 -10.60 -1.55
N VAL A 22 -6.92 -11.54 -1.35
CA VAL A 22 -5.96 -11.98 -2.37
C VAL A 22 -6.47 -13.25 -3.00
N TRP A 23 -6.53 -13.27 -4.32
CA TRP A 23 -7.08 -14.36 -5.12
C TRP A 23 -6.02 -14.92 -6.07
N SER A 24 -6.06 -16.20 -6.30
CA SER A 24 -5.31 -16.81 -7.41
C SER A 24 -5.98 -16.48 -8.75
N HIS A 25 -5.25 -15.88 -9.65
CA HIS A 25 -5.76 -15.64 -11.01
C HIS A 25 -6.12 -16.94 -11.74
N THR A 26 -5.34 -18.00 -11.54
CA THR A 26 -5.53 -19.29 -12.22
C THR A 26 -6.69 -20.09 -11.64
N THR A 27 -6.69 -20.28 -10.31
CA THR A 27 -7.68 -21.16 -9.65
C THR A 27 -8.95 -20.44 -9.23
N LYS A 28 -8.97 -19.11 -9.25
CA LYS A 28 -10.07 -18.25 -8.74
C LYS A 28 -10.42 -18.52 -7.26
N LYS A 29 -9.49 -19.10 -6.52
CA LYS A 29 -9.64 -19.35 -5.08
C LYS A 29 -8.91 -18.29 -4.27
N PRO A 30 -9.36 -17.98 -3.04
CA PRO A 30 -8.64 -17.08 -2.15
C PRO A 30 -7.33 -17.72 -1.71
N LEU A 31 -6.31 -16.89 -1.50
CA LEU A 31 -4.97 -17.30 -1.11
C LEU A 31 -4.74 -17.02 0.37
N ALA A 32 -4.75 -18.08 1.17
CA ALA A 32 -4.36 -18.04 2.57
C ALA A 32 -2.84 -17.79 2.71
N ASN A 33 -2.45 -17.08 3.77
CA ASN A 33 -1.06 -16.79 4.09
C ASN A 33 -0.28 -16.07 2.95
N ALA A 34 -0.99 -15.41 2.04
CA ALA A 34 -0.34 -14.53 1.08
C ALA A 34 0.28 -13.34 1.81
N VAL A 35 1.53 -13.05 1.50
CA VAL A 35 2.24 -11.89 2.03
C VAL A 35 1.82 -10.66 1.25
N LEU A 36 1.33 -9.65 1.96
CA LEU A 36 1.06 -8.32 1.42
C LEU A 36 2.04 -7.33 2.05
N ASP A 37 2.81 -6.68 1.23
CA ASP A 37 3.62 -5.52 1.59
C ASP A 37 2.92 -4.27 1.04
N ILE A 38 2.47 -3.38 1.93
CA ILE A 38 1.61 -2.23 1.61
C ILE A 38 2.35 -0.96 2.00
N TRP A 39 2.42 0.02 1.10
CA TRP A 39 3.06 1.31 1.39
C TRP A 39 2.39 2.46 0.65
N GLN A 40 2.53 3.65 1.19
CA GLN A 40 1.90 4.86 0.66
C GLN A 40 2.68 6.12 1.02
N ALA A 41 2.32 7.23 0.38
CA ALA A 41 2.71 8.56 0.81
C ALA A 41 1.91 9.00 2.06
N ASP A 42 2.36 10.02 2.74
CA ASP A 42 1.67 10.63 3.86
C ASP A 42 0.58 11.63 3.40
N HIS A 43 0.03 12.40 4.35
CA HIS A 43 -0.98 13.43 4.10
C HIS A 43 -0.46 14.65 3.30
N LYS A 44 0.84 14.75 3.06
CA LYS A 44 1.49 15.78 2.23
C LYS A 44 1.97 15.24 0.89
N GLY A 45 1.83 13.94 0.65
CA GLY A 45 2.35 13.28 -0.54
C GLY A 45 3.82 12.91 -0.44
N GLU A 46 4.37 12.84 0.76
CA GLU A 46 5.78 12.51 1.00
C GLU A 46 5.95 11.03 1.34
N TYR A 47 6.97 10.40 0.78
CA TYR A 47 7.40 9.06 1.13
C TYR A 47 8.56 9.12 2.12
N ASP A 48 8.56 8.26 3.11
CA ASP A 48 9.57 8.21 4.17
C ASP A 48 11.01 8.06 3.65
N PHE A 49 11.19 7.34 2.54
CA PHE A 49 12.50 7.15 1.93
C PHE A 49 13.06 8.41 1.22
N GLN A 50 12.25 9.43 0.98
CA GLN A 50 12.69 10.68 0.34
C GLN A 50 13.53 11.55 1.30
N ASN A 51 13.33 11.39 2.59
CA ASN A 51 14.07 12.10 3.63
C ASN A 51 15.43 11.46 3.98
N HIS A 52 15.68 10.25 3.50
CA HIS A 52 17.00 9.63 3.59
C HIS A 52 17.80 10.10 2.36
N GLN A 53 18.82 10.91 2.55
CA GLN A 53 19.75 11.37 1.51
C GLN A 53 20.03 10.22 0.54
N ARG A 54 19.65 10.40 -0.74
CA ARG A 54 19.92 9.40 -1.78
C ARG A 54 21.42 9.11 -1.77
N PRO A 55 21.87 7.93 -1.44
CA PRO A 55 23.21 7.55 -1.80
C PRO A 55 23.28 7.60 -3.32
N ASN A 56 24.32 8.22 -3.82
CA ASN A 56 24.68 8.46 -5.22
C ASN A 56 24.01 7.51 -6.23
N LYS A 57 23.53 8.05 -7.34
CA LYS A 57 22.75 7.45 -8.46
C LYS A 57 23.25 6.11 -9.07
N ARG A 58 24.13 5.38 -8.39
CA ARG A 58 24.74 4.11 -8.82
C ARG A 58 24.66 2.96 -7.81
N ALA A 59 23.98 3.14 -6.69
CA ALA A 59 23.69 1.99 -5.86
C ALA A 59 22.59 1.17 -6.54
N ALA A 60 22.98 0.08 -7.18
CA ALA A 60 22.09 -0.99 -7.61
C ALA A 60 21.12 -1.34 -6.48
N LEU A 61 19.88 -1.71 -6.83
CA LEU A 61 18.93 -2.30 -5.90
C LEU A 61 19.68 -3.30 -5.02
N PRO A 62 19.58 -3.21 -3.68
CA PRO A 62 20.27 -4.18 -2.84
C PRO A 62 19.78 -5.56 -3.22
N GLU A 63 20.67 -6.36 -3.80
CA GLU A 63 20.48 -7.78 -3.96
C GLU A 63 19.99 -8.34 -2.63
N ALA A 64 19.04 -9.27 -2.70
CA ALA A 64 18.52 -9.97 -1.54
C ALA A 64 19.69 -10.47 -0.69
N ARG A 65 20.02 -9.75 0.38
CA ARG A 65 21.09 -10.16 1.28
C ARG A 65 20.71 -11.48 1.89
N GLN A 66 21.49 -12.50 1.57
CA GLN A 66 21.47 -13.77 2.24
C GLN A 66 21.61 -13.54 3.75
N PHE A 67 20.73 -14.16 4.51
CA PHE A 67 20.77 -14.15 5.98
C PHE A 67 22.05 -14.86 6.45
N SER A 68 23.12 -14.13 6.62
CA SER A 68 24.25 -14.55 7.45
C SER A 68 24.09 -13.90 8.84
N GLY A 69 24.09 -14.71 9.88
CA GLY A 69 23.76 -14.35 11.27
C GLY A 69 24.67 -13.29 11.91
N GLY A 70 24.50 -12.06 11.51
CA GLY A 70 25.05 -10.87 12.16
C GLY A 70 23.94 -10.04 12.79
N THR A 71 24.23 -9.38 13.89
CA THR A 71 23.36 -8.41 14.57
C THR A 71 22.66 -7.51 13.54
N GLN A 72 21.35 -7.64 13.44
CA GLN A 72 20.56 -6.82 12.52
C GLN A 72 20.78 -5.34 12.87
N PRO A 73 21.14 -4.48 11.89
CA PRO A 73 21.06 -3.05 12.10
C PRO A 73 19.61 -2.73 12.48
N ALA A 74 19.43 -1.84 13.44
CA ALA A 74 18.12 -1.40 13.90
C ALA A 74 17.22 -1.21 12.67
N ARG A 75 16.10 -1.93 12.62
CA ARG A 75 15.14 -1.84 11.52
C ARG A 75 14.83 -0.37 11.31
N ALA A 76 15.23 0.18 10.17
CA ALA A 76 14.71 1.46 9.75
C ALA A 76 13.18 1.33 9.81
N SER A 77 12.55 2.02 10.75
CA SER A 77 11.10 2.02 10.87
C SER A 77 10.56 2.81 9.69
N PHE A 78 10.23 2.11 8.61
CA PHE A 78 9.53 2.73 7.51
C PHE A 78 8.14 3.16 8.00
N LYS A 79 7.92 4.46 8.03
CA LYS A 79 6.59 5.02 8.25
C LYS A 79 5.72 4.71 7.03
N ASN A 80 4.44 4.63 7.22
CA ASN A 80 3.47 4.42 6.13
C ASN A 80 3.70 3.13 5.32
N ARG A 81 4.18 2.08 5.99
CA ARG A 81 4.38 0.75 5.42
C ARG A 81 4.05 -0.35 6.42
N ILE A 82 3.39 -1.41 5.94
CA ILE A 82 3.08 -2.59 6.74
C ILE A 82 3.23 -3.86 5.90
N ARG A 83 3.54 -4.96 6.59
CA ARG A 83 3.47 -6.31 6.01
C ARG A 83 2.39 -7.11 6.74
N LEU A 84 1.45 -7.63 5.97
CA LEU A 84 0.36 -8.47 6.44
C LEU A 84 0.46 -9.87 5.84
N LEU A 85 -0.18 -10.83 6.51
CA LEU A 85 -0.47 -12.15 5.97
C LEU A 85 -1.99 -12.27 5.86
N THR A 86 -2.51 -12.73 4.74
CA THR A 86 -3.94 -13.00 4.62
C THR A 86 -4.36 -14.14 5.55
N ASP A 87 -5.63 -14.11 5.98
CA ASP A 87 -6.24 -15.20 6.73
C ASP A 87 -6.54 -16.43 5.84
N GLU A 88 -7.21 -17.43 6.41
CA GLU A 88 -7.58 -18.67 5.71
C GLU A 88 -8.50 -18.45 4.51
N LEU A 89 -9.23 -17.33 4.48
CA LEU A 89 -10.12 -16.92 3.39
C LEU A 89 -9.49 -15.89 2.46
N GLY A 90 -8.17 -15.69 2.55
CA GLY A 90 -7.44 -14.72 1.75
C GLY A 90 -7.69 -13.27 2.15
N TYR A 91 -8.37 -13.02 3.27
CA TYR A 91 -8.79 -11.68 3.69
C TYR A 91 -7.65 -10.92 4.37
N TYR A 92 -7.66 -9.59 4.16
CA TYR A 92 -6.81 -8.64 4.86
C TYR A 92 -7.56 -7.34 5.16
N GLU A 93 -7.12 -6.61 6.19
CA GLU A 93 -7.67 -5.32 6.57
C GLU A 93 -6.59 -4.46 7.23
N TYR A 94 -6.60 -3.17 6.95
CA TYR A 94 -5.70 -2.26 7.65
C TYR A 94 -6.29 -0.85 7.78
N GLU A 95 -5.89 -0.20 8.86
CA GLU A 95 -6.13 1.21 9.11
C GLU A 95 -4.95 2.03 8.59
N THR A 96 -5.25 3.16 7.98
CA THR A 96 -4.29 4.14 7.49
C THR A 96 -4.92 5.53 7.42
N ILE A 97 -4.23 6.48 6.82
CA ILE A 97 -4.80 7.75 6.35
C ILE A 97 -4.93 7.70 4.83
N LYS A 98 -5.86 8.47 4.26
CA LYS A 98 -5.91 8.68 2.82
C LYS A 98 -4.65 9.43 2.38
N PRO A 99 -3.77 8.85 1.54
CA PRO A 99 -2.56 9.53 1.12
C PRO A 99 -2.89 10.74 0.22
N ALA A 100 -2.06 11.76 0.28
CA ALA A 100 -2.21 12.89 -0.65
C ALA A 100 -1.69 12.54 -2.05
N ALA A 101 -2.20 13.25 -3.05
CA ALA A 101 -1.57 13.32 -4.37
C ALA A 101 -0.21 14.03 -4.26
N TYR A 102 0.74 13.70 -5.13
CA TYR A 102 2.07 14.30 -5.09
C TYR A 102 2.64 14.62 -6.47
N GLY A 103 3.51 15.63 -6.53
CA GLY A 103 4.16 16.06 -7.75
C GLY A 103 5.32 15.15 -8.16
N VAL A 104 5.42 14.85 -9.46
CA VAL A 104 6.58 14.19 -10.09
C VAL A 104 6.94 14.97 -11.36
N GLY A 105 8.02 15.72 -11.30
CA GLY A 105 8.36 16.65 -12.40
C GLY A 105 7.23 17.64 -12.66
N ASN A 106 6.72 17.69 -13.88
CA ASN A 106 5.62 18.58 -14.30
C ASN A 106 4.23 17.92 -14.17
N SER A 107 4.14 16.74 -13.55
CA SER A 107 2.89 15.98 -13.40
C SER A 107 2.53 15.81 -11.93
N THR A 108 1.25 15.60 -11.66
CA THR A 108 0.75 15.22 -10.33
C THR A 108 0.22 13.80 -10.38
N ARG A 109 0.76 12.92 -9.51
CA ARG A 109 0.25 11.57 -9.31
C ARG A 109 -1.00 11.63 -8.44
N PRO A 110 -2.10 10.96 -8.81
CA PRO A 110 -3.27 10.87 -7.95
C PRO A 110 -2.95 10.18 -6.63
N SER A 111 -3.80 10.35 -5.63
CA SER A 111 -3.76 9.60 -4.38
C SER A 111 -3.82 8.10 -4.67
N HIS A 112 -2.87 7.33 -4.12
CA HIS A 112 -2.81 5.88 -4.33
C HIS A 112 -2.06 5.16 -3.22
N ILE A 113 -2.32 3.87 -3.11
CA ILE A 113 -1.64 2.94 -2.20
C ILE A 113 -1.00 1.83 -3.03
N HIS A 114 0.25 1.53 -2.74
CA HIS A 114 0.99 0.43 -3.37
C HIS A 114 0.80 -0.87 -2.62
N TYR A 115 0.79 -1.96 -3.38
CA TYR A 115 0.73 -3.32 -2.87
C TYR A 115 1.77 -4.17 -3.59
N MET A 116 2.48 -4.97 -2.82
CA MET A 116 3.21 -6.12 -3.33
C MET A 116 2.60 -7.36 -2.71
N ALA A 117 2.07 -8.24 -3.52
CA ALA A 117 1.49 -9.51 -3.11
C ALA A 117 2.40 -10.67 -3.52
N GLN A 118 2.59 -11.63 -2.61
CA GLN A 118 3.35 -12.84 -2.86
C GLN A 118 2.70 -14.03 -2.13
N ALA A 119 2.52 -15.14 -2.82
CA ALA A 119 2.08 -16.40 -2.25
C ALA A 119 2.92 -17.54 -2.82
N ASN A 120 2.92 -18.70 -2.13
CA ASN A 120 3.60 -19.89 -2.65
C ASN A 120 3.02 -20.29 -4.00
N ASP A 121 3.88 -20.73 -4.90
CA ASP A 121 3.53 -21.16 -6.26
C ASP A 121 2.85 -20.10 -7.14
N HIS A 122 2.98 -18.82 -6.77
CA HIS A 122 2.46 -17.69 -7.51
C HIS A 122 3.56 -16.67 -7.82
N GLN A 123 3.43 -16.02 -8.96
CA GLN A 123 4.31 -14.90 -9.30
C GLN A 123 4.03 -13.70 -8.39
N ARG A 124 5.10 -13.03 -7.96
CA ARG A 124 4.98 -11.79 -7.21
C ARG A 124 4.31 -10.71 -8.06
N LEU A 125 3.26 -10.12 -7.53
CA LEU A 125 2.54 -9.00 -8.13
C LEU A 125 2.91 -7.70 -7.41
N ILE A 126 3.24 -6.66 -8.17
CA ILE A 126 3.33 -5.28 -7.67
C ILE A 126 2.24 -4.47 -8.38
N THR A 127 1.39 -3.85 -7.59
CA THR A 127 0.25 -3.09 -8.10
C THR A 127 -0.05 -1.87 -7.22
N GLN A 128 -1.03 -1.09 -7.59
CA GLN A 128 -1.48 0.07 -6.81
C GLN A 128 -2.98 0.29 -7.02
N CYS A 129 -3.67 0.77 -6.01
CA CYS A 129 -5.05 1.21 -6.14
C CYS A 129 -5.14 2.75 -6.10
N TYR A 130 -6.08 3.29 -6.85
CA TYR A 130 -6.44 4.70 -6.89
C TYR A 130 -7.82 4.91 -6.29
N PHE A 131 -8.19 6.15 -5.99
CA PHE A 131 -9.48 6.45 -5.38
C PHE A 131 -10.39 7.20 -6.34
N LYS A 132 -11.62 6.70 -6.49
CA LYS A 132 -12.63 7.30 -7.37
C LYS A 132 -12.89 8.76 -6.99
N GLY A 133 -12.90 9.64 -7.99
CA GLY A 133 -13.13 11.07 -7.81
C GLY A 133 -11.86 11.90 -7.59
N ASP A 134 -10.67 11.29 -7.58
CA ASP A 134 -9.43 12.05 -7.56
C ASP A 134 -9.25 12.80 -8.90
N PRO A 135 -9.07 14.14 -8.87
CA PRO A 135 -9.04 14.98 -10.08
C PRO A 135 -7.80 14.74 -10.96
N HIS A 136 -6.79 14.08 -10.42
CA HIS A 136 -5.54 13.82 -11.14
C HIS A 136 -5.55 12.51 -11.94
N ILE A 137 -6.55 11.63 -11.75
CA ILE A 137 -6.64 10.33 -12.44
C ILE A 137 -6.62 10.52 -13.96
N ALA A 138 -7.43 11.42 -14.49
CA ALA A 138 -7.57 11.59 -15.94
C ALA A 138 -6.27 12.01 -16.66
N LYS A 139 -5.36 12.65 -15.94
CA LYS A 139 -4.08 13.15 -16.48
C LYS A 139 -2.88 12.26 -16.16
N ASP A 140 -3.05 11.28 -15.27
CA ASP A 140 -1.97 10.34 -14.90
C ASP A 140 -1.87 9.22 -15.94
N PRO A 141 -0.67 8.94 -16.50
CA PRO A 141 -0.52 7.97 -17.58
C PRO A 141 -0.81 6.52 -17.18
N TRP A 142 -0.75 6.21 -15.89
CA TRP A 142 -1.07 4.87 -15.35
C TRP A 142 -2.51 4.80 -14.84
N ALA A 143 -2.94 5.79 -14.05
CA ALA A 143 -4.26 5.78 -13.42
C ALA A 143 -5.40 5.94 -14.43
N SER A 144 -5.22 6.76 -15.49
CA SER A 144 -6.27 7.03 -16.49
C SER A 144 -6.76 5.77 -17.23
N ARG A 145 -5.92 4.75 -17.31
CA ARG A 145 -6.22 3.47 -17.98
C ARG A 145 -6.37 2.31 -16.99
N SER A 146 -6.27 2.58 -15.70
CA SER A 146 -6.30 1.54 -14.68
C SER A 146 -7.74 1.16 -14.32
N PRO A 147 -8.07 -0.13 -14.28
CA PRO A 147 -9.32 -0.61 -13.70
C PRO A 147 -9.31 -0.60 -12.16
N LEU A 148 -8.15 -0.28 -11.55
CA LEU A 148 -7.91 -0.41 -10.11
C LEU A 148 -8.30 0.87 -9.35
N ILE A 149 -9.49 1.39 -9.65
CA ILE A 149 -10.06 2.60 -9.05
C ILE A 149 -11.10 2.19 -8.01
N VAL A 150 -10.81 2.48 -6.76
CA VAL A 150 -11.62 2.09 -5.61
C VAL A 150 -12.57 3.22 -5.22
N PRO A 151 -13.88 2.97 -5.15
CA PRO A 151 -14.81 3.90 -4.54
C PRO A 151 -14.62 3.88 -3.02
N LEU A 152 -14.55 5.06 -2.39
CA LEU A 152 -14.53 5.21 -0.95
C LEU A 152 -15.92 5.56 -0.44
N LYS A 153 -16.32 4.91 0.65
CA LYS A 153 -17.56 5.18 1.37
C LYS A 153 -17.25 5.87 2.69
N LYS A 154 -17.86 7.01 2.94
CA LYS A 154 -17.78 7.65 4.25
C LYS A 154 -18.61 6.86 5.25
N THR A 155 -18.00 6.46 6.34
CA THR A 155 -18.58 5.58 7.36
C THR A 155 -18.45 6.26 8.71
N ARG A 156 -19.47 6.12 9.57
CA ARG A 156 -19.48 6.68 10.90
C ARG A 156 -19.44 5.58 11.95
N CYS A 157 -18.67 5.80 13.00
CA CYS A 157 -18.64 4.98 14.19
C CYS A 157 -18.74 5.88 15.45
N ASP A 158 -18.78 5.30 16.63
CA ASP A 158 -18.90 6.03 17.90
C ASP A 158 -17.75 7.01 18.15
N HIS A 159 -16.61 6.80 17.51
CA HIS A 159 -15.40 7.62 17.66
C HIS A 159 -15.18 8.62 16.50
N GLY A 160 -16.13 8.75 15.58
CA GLY A 160 -16.04 9.70 14.47
C GLY A 160 -16.31 9.09 13.10
N GLU A 161 -15.85 9.78 12.07
CA GLU A 161 -16.04 9.36 10.68
C GLU A 161 -14.70 8.91 10.07
N TYR A 162 -14.77 7.93 9.18
CA TYR A 162 -13.65 7.44 8.40
C TYR A 162 -14.08 7.06 6.99
N TRP A 163 -13.12 6.99 6.08
CA TRP A 163 -13.32 6.42 4.76
C TRP A 163 -13.13 4.92 4.79
N ALA A 164 -13.98 4.18 4.11
CA ALA A 164 -13.85 2.74 3.93
C ALA A 164 -13.73 2.41 2.44
N GLY A 165 -12.77 1.56 2.09
CA GLY A 165 -12.55 1.07 0.75
C GLY A 165 -12.30 -0.44 0.70
N ARG A 166 -12.61 -1.06 -0.43
CA ARG A 166 -12.29 -2.46 -0.68
C ARG A 166 -11.45 -2.60 -1.93
N PHE A 167 -10.35 -3.32 -1.83
CA PHE A 167 -9.45 -3.61 -2.93
C PHE A 167 -9.06 -5.09 -2.91
N ASP A 168 -9.54 -5.86 -3.88
CA ASP A 168 -9.16 -7.26 -4.06
C ASP A 168 -7.95 -7.34 -4.99
N VAL A 169 -6.97 -8.16 -4.64
CA VAL A 169 -5.73 -8.43 -5.42
C VAL A 169 -5.89 -9.77 -6.11
N VAL A 170 -5.71 -9.79 -7.45
CA VAL A 170 -5.90 -10.99 -8.27
C VAL A 170 -4.68 -11.29 -9.11
#